data_06f8218ded7e0d1839c7d323d4ebf7bc
#
_entry.id   06f8218ded7e0d1839c7d323d4ebf7bc
#
_cell.length_a   1.000
_cell.length_b   1.000
_cell.length_c   1.000
_cell.angle_alpha   90.00
_cell.angle_beta   90.00
_cell.angle_gamma   90.00
#
_symmetry.space_group_name_H-M   'P 1'
#
loop_
_entity.id
_entity.type
_entity.pdbx_description
1 polymer ?
#
loop_
_entity_poly.entity_id
_entity_poly.type
_entity_poly.pdbx_seq_one_letter_code
_entity_poly.pdbx_strand_id
1 'polypeptide(L)'
;MKKTLTTFLLIFLSFYSFSQDYKVIPGEKVDFLVSFGIFNAGEASMITDTNLHSIDNEETIKIDVTGKSIGVFDLFTTVRDKWGVYITEEELEPKKFYKYLLEGKYRKNEILNFVENSDSVQIEILDKETKEFVEFKYLHFEDDIKKIIRSYFMNYWIASLAYLRSLDYSETASKELVEIPYFENNEKFSYQMKFLRRDIIETKIGEYNSLVFAPIIPKNKLFKEEDAVKFWLTDDDKKIPLKLEAKMNFGSFVIEVSNYSNVN
;
A
#
# COMPACT_ATOMS: atom_id res chain seq x y z
N MET A 1 72.18 -13.91 15.23
CA MET A 1 70.97 -14.65 14.89
C MET A 1 69.76 -13.74 15.16
N LYS A 2 69.24 -13.11 14.16
CA LYS A 2 68.03 -12.25 14.25
C LYS A 2 66.82 -13.09 13.83
N LYS A 3 65.90 -13.30 14.75
CA LYS A 3 64.61 -13.94 14.46
C LYS A 3 63.64 -12.86 13.96
N THR A 4 63.33 -12.91 12.69
CA THR A 4 62.25 -12.09 12.09
C THR A 4 60.93 -12.75 12.38
N LEU A 5 60.12 -12.08 13.23
CA LEU A 5 58.76 -12.46 13.53
C LEU A 5 57.85 -11.89 12.43
N THR A 6 57.37 -12.74 11.55
CA THR A 6 56.41 -12.38 10.50
C THR A 6 55.02 -12.38 11.09
N THR A 7 54.48 -11.21 11.39
CA THR A 7 53.14 -11.02 11.86
C THR A 7 52.20 -11.15 10.66
N PHE A 8 51.44 -12.24 10.62
CA PHE A 8 50.39 -12.47 9.62
C PHE A 8 49.15 -11.66 10.05
N LEU A 9 48.96 -10.49 9.40
CA LEU A 9 47.78 -9.65 9.61
C LEU A 9 46.62 -10.27 8.81
N LEU A 10 45.79 -11.06 9.48
CA LEU A 10 44.50 -11.51 8.96
C LEU A 10 43.56 -10.33 8.86
N ILE A 11 43.45 -9.75 7.68
CA ILE A 11 42.39 -8.79 7.34
C ILE A 11 41.10 -9.59 7.24
N PHE A 12 40.31 -9.55 8.31
CA PHE A 12 38.89 -9.93 8.27
C PHE A 12 38.15 -8.89 7.41
N LEU A 13 38.07 -9.15 6.12
CA LEU A 13 37.05 -8.52 5.27
C LEU A 13 35.69 -9.04 5.73
N SER A 14 35.08 -8.32 6.67
CA SER A 14 33.66 -8.43 6.93
C SER A 14 32.97 -8.02 5.63
N PHE A 15 32.54 -9.01 4.86
CA PHE A 15 31.53 -8.81 3.85
C PHE A 15 30.27 -8.37 4.61
N TYR A 16 30.03 -7.08 4.68
CA TYR A 16 28.68 -6.58 4.89
C TYR A 16 27.90 -7.04 3.67
N SER A 17 27.23 -8.18 3.80
CA SER A 17 26.10 -8.48 2.94
C SER A 17 25.10 -7.36 3.21
N PHE A 18 25.07 -6.37 2.33
CA PHE A 18 23.88 -5.56 2.18
C PHE A 18 22.81 -6.57 1.74
N SER A 19 22.01 -7.06 2.69
CA SER A 19 20.73 -7.61 2.38
C SER A 19 19.99 -6.48 1.67
N GLN A 20 19.79 -6.62 0.39
CA GLN A 20 18.89 -5.76 -0.34
C GLN A 20 17.51 -6.13 0.19
N ASP A 21 17.02 -5.41 1.19
CA ASP A 21 15.67 -5.54 1.70
C ASP A 21 14.74 -5.23 0.53
N TYR A 22 14.15 -6.29 -0.03
CA TYR A 22 13.21 -6.18 -1.12
C TYR A 22 11.99 -5.44 -0.61
N LYS A 23 11.94 -4.14 -0.86
CA LYS A 23 10.82 -3.27 -0.50
C LYS A 23 9.54 -3.64 -1.24
N VAL A 24 9.67 -4.17 -2.47
CA VAL A 24 8.56 -4.62 -3.31
C VAL A 24 9.01 -5.86 -4.09
N ILE A 25 8.19 -6.90 -4.12
CA ILE A 25 8.53 -8.19 -4.74
C ILE A 25 7.94 -8.23 -6.16
N PRO A 26 8.77 -8.19 -7.23
CA PRO A 26 8.27 -8.31 -8.59
C PRO A 26 7.55 -9.64 -8.81
N GLY A 27 6.45 -9.62 -9.55
CA GLY A 27 5.62 -10.80 -9.81
C GLY A 27 4.76 -11.27 -8.62
N GLU A 28 4.82 -10.58 -7.49
CA GLU A 28 3.98 -10.89 -6.34
C GLU A 28 2.50 -10.70 -6.66
N LYS A 29 1.70 -11.70 -6.31
CA LYS A 29 0.24 -11.63 -6.40
C LYS A 29 -0.38 -12.05 -5.08
N VAL A 30 -1.25 -11.19 -4.55
CA VAL A 30 -2.03 -11.45 -3.34
C VAL A 30 -3.50 -11.32 -3.68
N ASP A 31 -4.25 -12.41 -3.53
CA ASP A 31 -5.70 -12.41 -3.70
C ASP A 31 -6.39 -12.35 -2.34
N PHE A 32 -7.48 -11.60 -2.26
CA PHE A 32 -8.23 -11.37 -1.03
C PHE A 32 -9.70 -11.70 -1.21
N LEU A 33 -10.31 -12.18 -0.15
CA LEU A 33 -11.76 -12.23 0.02
C LEU A 33 -12.20 -11.03 0.86
N VAL A 34 -13.25 -10.36 0.39
CA VAL A 34 -13.86 -9.22 1.07
C VAL A 34 -15.18 -9.67 1.68
N SER A 35 -15.37 -9.40 2.99
CA SER A 35 -16.56 -9.79 3.71
C SER A 35 -17.18 -8.61 4.46
N PHE A 36 -18.49 -8.63 4.60
CA PHE A 36 -19.24 -7.73 5.48
C PHE A 36 -20.09 -8.56 6.44
N GLY A 37 -19.77 -8.49 7.73
CA GLY A 37 -20.31 -9.41 8.72
C GLY A 37 -19.97 -10.86 8.38
N ILE A 38 -20.99 -11.68 8.17
CA ILE A 38 -20.84 -13.11 7.82
C ILE A 38 -20.91 -13.39 6.32
N PHE A 39 -21.10 -12.37 5.50
CA PHE A 39 -21.33 -12.52 4.07
C PHE A 39 -20.09 -12.18 3.25
N ASN A 40 -19.75 -13.02 2.29
CA ASN A 40 -18.75 -12.67 1.28
C ASN A 40 -19.35 -11.62 0.34
N ALA A 41 -18.71 -10.46 0.26
CA ALA A 41 -19.18 -9.31 -0.46
C ALA A 41 -18.40 -9.04 -1.76
N GLY A 42 -17.13 -9.44 -1.80
CA GLY A 42 -16.26 -9.15 -2.93
C GLY A 42 -14.98 -9.97 -2.93
N GLU A 43 -14.22 -9.80 -3.99
CA GLU A 43 -12.85 -10.26 -4.15
C GLU A 43 -11.98 -9.10 -4.58
N ALA A 44 -10.72 -9.11 -4.14
CA ALA A 44 -9.71 -8.16 -4.57
C ALA A 44 -8.41 -8.89 -4.90
N SER A 45 -7.59 -8.28 -5.75
CA SER A 45 -6.27 -8.81 -6.08
C SER A 45 -5.27 -7.67 -6.18
N MET A 46 -4.10 -7.83 -5.59
CA MET A 46 -2.95 -6.94 -5.71
C MET A 46 -1.85 -7.66 -6.46
N ILE A 47 -1.31 -7.03 -7.50
CA ILE A 47 -0.30 -7.61 -8.38
C ILE A 47 0.81 -6.59 -8.59
N THR A 48 2.05 -7.00 -8.31
CA THR A 48 3.25 -6.25 -8.66
C THR A 48 3.74 -6.71 -10.03
N ASP A 49 3.94 -5.78 -10.97
CA ASP A 49 4.49 -6.10 -12.28
C ASP A 49 5.91 -6.67 -12.17
N THR A 50 6.25 -7.58 -13.05
CA THR A 50 7.61 -8.13 -13.16
C THR A 50 8.57 -7.19 -13.89
N ASN A 51 8.04 -6.26 -14.68
CA ASN A 51 8.83 -5.33 -15.48
C ASN A 51 8.90 -3.96 -14.79
N LEU A 52 10.04 -3.32 -14.94
CA LEU A 52 10.17 -1.90 -14.62
C LEU A 52 9.53 -1.04 -15.72
N HIS A 53 9.01 0.10 -15.31
CA HIS A 53 8.39 1.08 -16.18
C HIS A 53 9.13 2.42 -16.04
N SER A 54 9.31 3.14 -17.13
CA SER A 54 9.91 4.47 -17.09
C SER A 54 8.83 5.55 -17.02
N ILE A 55 8.86 6.37 -15.97
CA ILE A 55 8.05 7.57 -15.79
C ILE A 55 9.01 8.74 -15.58
N ASP A 56 8.94 9.77 -16.41
CA ASP A 56 9.80 10.97 -16.35
C ASP A 56 11.31 10.65 -16.25
N ASN A 57 11.75 9.62 -17.01
CA ASN A 57 13.12 9.05 -17.04
C ASN A 57 13.58 8.35 -15.74
N GLU A 58 12.70 8.11 -14.79
CA GLU A 58 12.97 7.29 -13.62
C GLU A 58 12.37 5.90 -13.76
N GLU A 59 13.09 4.89 -13.27
CA GLU A 59 12.58 3.51 -13.21
C GLU A 59 11.58 3.38 -12.06
N THR A 60 10.44 2.79 -12.38
CA THR A 60 9.33 2.62 -11.43
C THR A 60 8.81 1.20 -11.46
N ILE A 61 8.36 0.75 -10.30
CA ILE A 61 7.63 -0.50 -10.12
C ILE A 61 6.14 -0.19 -10.18
N LYS A 62 5.39 -0.99 -10.92
CA LYS A 62 3.95 -0.87 -11.02
C LYS A 62 3.25 -1.87 -10.11
N ILE A 63 2.29 -1.38 -9.32
CA ILE A 63 1.41 -2.20 -8.49
C ILE A 63 -0.02 -1.95 -8.90
N ASP A 64 -0.71 -2.98 -9.37
CA ASP A 64 -2.13 -2.97 -9.72
C ASP A 64 -2.97 -3.57 -8.59
N VAL A 65 -4.10 -2.95 -8.29
CA VAL A 65 -5.12 -3.51 -7.40
C VAL A 65 -6.46 -3.53 -8.13
N THR A 66 -7.14 -4.65 -8.06
CA THR A 66 -8.50 -4.80 -8.61
C THR A 66 -9.45 -5.21 -7.50
N GLY A 67 -10.69 -4.75 -7.60
CA GLY A 67 -11.78 -5.13 -6.69
C GLY A 67 -13.06 -5.38 -7.45
N LYS A 68 -13.79 -6.39 -7.04
CA LYS A 68 -15.12 -6.70 -7.60
C LYS A 68 -16.08 -7.20 -6.52
N SER A 69 -17.34 -6.81 -6.64
CA SER A 69 -18.41 -7.43 -5.86
C SER A 69 -18.72 -8.83 -6.36
N ILE A 70 -19.20 -9.70 -5.46
CA ILE A 70 -19.60 -11.09 -5.77
C ILE A 70 -20.93 -11.44 -5.12
N GLY A 71 -21.53 -12.53 -5.60
CA GLY A 71 -22.73 -13.14 -5.01
C GLY A 71 -23.90 -12.17 -4.94
N VAL A 72 -24.57 -12.16 -3.79
CA VAL A 72 -25.76 -11.34 -3.54
C VAL A 72 -25.42 -9.84 -3.60
N PHE A 73 -24.22 -9.43 -3.15
CA PHE A 73 -23.81 -8.04 -3.19
C PHE A 73 -23.71 -7.51 -4.63
N ASP A 74 -23.26 -8.34 -5.57
CA ASP A 74 -23.16 -7.96 -6.98
C ASP A 74 -24.54 -7.71 -7.64
N LEU A 75 -25.60 -8.33 -7.10
CA LEU A 75 -26.96 -8.09 -7.55
C LEU A 75 -27.51 -6.73 -7.09
N PHE A 76 -27.07 -6.24 -5.93
CA PHE A 76 -27.49 -4.93 -5.42
C PHE A 76 -26.63 -3.78 -5.96
N THR A 77 -25.32 -4.01 -6.03
CA THR A 77 -24.38 -3.00 -6.53
C THR A 77 -23.19 -3.69 -7.17
N THR A 78 -23.11 -3.61 -8.48
CA THR A 78 -21.95 -4.11 -9.23
C THR A 78 -20.75 -3.19 -8.97
N VAL A 79 -19.69 -3.73 -8.43
CA VAL A 79 -18.39 -3.05 -8.28
C VAL A 79 -17.36 -3.73 -9.18
N ARG A 80 -16.65 -2.92 -9.97
CA ARG A 80 -15.53 -3.35 -10.83
C ARG A 80 -14.52 -2.24 -10.85
N ASP A 81 -13.64 -2.27 -9.86
CA ASP A 81 -12.69 -1.21 -9.65
C ASP A 81 -11.27 -1.68 -10.00
N LYS A 82 -10.50 -0.76 -10.52
CA LYS A 82 -9.07 -0.94 -10.74
C LYS A 82 -8.32 0.32 -10.31
N TRP A 83 -7.29 0.10 -9.48
CA TRP A 83 -6.31 1.12 -9.09
C TRP A 83 -4.92 0.66 -9.48
N GLY A 84 -4.02 1.59 -9.67
CA GLY A 84 -2.61 1.27 -9.83
C GLY A 84 -1.73 2.46 -9.49
N VAL A 85 -0.52 2.14 -9.06
CA VAL A 85 0.51 3.12 -8.73
C VAL A 85 1.82 2.73 -9.40
N TYR A 86 2.58 3.74 -9.81
CA TYR A 86 3.97 3.61 -10.19
C TYR A 86 4.80 4.30 -9.11
N ILE A 87 5.68 3.56 -8.49
CA ILE A 87 6.55 4.03 -7.40
C ILE A 87 8.02 3.84 -7.79
N THR A 88 8.89 4.73 -7.35
CA THR A 88 10.34 4.56 -7.53
C THR A 88 10.81 3.33 -6.75
N GLU A 89 11.86 2.66 -7.24
CA GLU A 89 12.37 1.44 -6.63
C GLU A 89 13.03 1.69 -5.27
N GLU A 90 13.81 2.76 -5.15
CA GLU A 90 14.59 3.03 -3.94
C GLU A 90 13.78 3.71 -2.83
N GLU A 91 13.08 4.79 -3.16
CA GLU A 91 12.40 5.62 -2.17
C GLU A 91 10.91 5.28 -2.00
N LEU A 92 10.35 4.45 -2.90
CA LEU A 92 8.92 4.09 -2.98
C LEU A 92 8.03 5.32 -3.18
N GLU A 93 8.59 6.35 -3.81
CA GLU A 93 7.89 7.59 -4.10
C GLU A 93 6.90 7.40 -5.25
N PRO A 94 5.64 7.77 -5.10
CA PRO A 94 4.66 7.65 -6.17
C PRO A 94 4.91 8.70 -7.27
N LYS A 95 5.04 8.25 -8.52
CA LYS A 95 5.19 9.11 -9.71
C LYS A 95 3.88 9.22 -10.48
N LYS A 96 3.10 8.16 -10.50
CA LYS A 96 1.83 8.11 -11.21
C LYS A 96 0.84 7.21 -10.48
N PHE A 97 -0.42 7.64 -10.44
CA PHE A 97 -1.51 6.84 -9.92
C PHE A 97 -2.68 6.86 -10.91
N TYR A 98 -3.43 5.77 -11.01
CA TYR A 98 -4.66 5.75 -11.78
C TYR A 98 -5.76 4.99 -11.06
N LYS A 99 -7.01 5.34 -11.39
CA LYS A 99 -8.19 4.63 -10.93
C LYS A 99 -9.26 4.60 -12.00
N TYR A 100 -9.87 3.44 -12.13
CA TYR A 100 -11.03 3.17 -12.96
C TYR A 100 -12.10 2.58 -12.06
N LEU A 101 -13.13 3.37 -11.73
CA LEU A 101 -14.19 3.00 -10.81
C LEU A 101 -15.49 2.71 -11.54
N LEU A 102 -16.10 1.60 -11.18
CA LEU A 102 -17.43 1.19 -11.58
C LEU A 102 -18.17 0.68 -10.34
N GLU A 103 -19.00 1.52 -9.74
CA GLU A 103 -19.74 1.25 -8.51
C GLU A 103 -21.22 1.51 -8.74
N GLY A 104 -21.97 0.49 -9.10
CA GLY A 104 -23.37 0.62 -9.53
C GLY A 104 -23.49 1.54 -10.75
N LYS A 105 -24.06 2.73 -10.56
CA LYS A 105 -24.19 3.78 -11.60
C LYS A 105 -23.02 4.79 -11.58
N TYR A 106 -22.20 4.75 -10.56
CA TYR A 106 -21.06 5.66 -10.44
C TYR A 106 -19.92 5.19 -11.33
N ARG A 107 -19.33 6.14 -12.07
CA ARG A 107 -18.16 5.92 -12.93
C ARG A 107 -17.19 7.05 -12.71
N LYS A 108 -15.93 6.71 -12.53
CA LYS A 108 -14.85 7.70 -12.43
C LYS A 108 -13.54 7.12 -12.94
N ASN A 109 -12.99 7.72 -13.97
CA ASN A 109 -11.72 7.30 -14.55
C ASN A 109 -10.76 8.49 -14.49
N GLU A 110 -9.65 8.33 -13.79
CA GLU A 110 -8.66 9.39 -13.58
C GLU A 110 -7.24 8.83 -13.59
N ILE A 111 -6.31 9.62 -14.09
CA ILE A 111 -4.87 9.43 -13.94
C ILE A 111 -4.29 10.64 -13.22
N LEU A 112 -3.50 10.44 -12.20
CA LEU A 112 -2.82 11.47 -11.44
C LEU A 112 -1.32 11.37 -11.77
N ASN A 113 -0.75 12.45 -12.27
CA ASN A 113 0.68 12.57 -12.52
C ASN A 113 1.27 13.53 -11.48
N PHE A 114 2.27 13.07 -10.75
CA PHE A 114 3.02 13.88 -9.80
C PHE A 114 4.14 14.56 -10.56
N VAL A 115 4.03 15.87 -10.74
CA VAL A 115 5.01 16.64 -11.51
C VAL A 115 6.12 17.09 -10.58
N GLU A 116 7.36 16.71 -10.88
CA GLU A 116 8.53 17.16 -10.13
C GLU A 116 8.60 18.68 -10.05
N ASN A 117 9.03 19.19 -8.91
CA ASN A 117 9.20 20.63 -8.64
C ASN A 117 7.94 21.47 -8.91
N SER A 118 6.76 20.90 -8.75
CA SER A 118 5.47 21.57 -8.91
C SER A 118 4.64 21.46 -7.63
N ASP A 119 3.96 22.55 -7.30
CA ASP A 119 2.98 22.62 -6.19
C ASP A 119 1.63 22.03 -6.60
N SER A 120 1.58 21.27 -7.68
CA SER A 120 0.32 20.75 -8.20
C SER A 120 0.45 19.32 -8.69
N VAL A 121 -0.67 18.60 -8.61
CA VAL A 121 -0.86 17.32 -9.27
C VAL A 121 -1.73 17.55 -10.49
N GLN A 122 -1.26 17.08 -11.63
CA GLN A 122 -2.04 17.04 -12.84
C GLN A 122 -2.96 15.82 -12.82
N ILE A 123 -4.24 16.04 -13.02
CA ILE A 123 -5.25 14.99 -13.11
C ILE A 123 -5.77 14.94 -14.54
N GLU A 124 -5.55 13.82 -15.20
CA GLU A 124 -6.22 13.49 -16.45
C GLU A 124 -7.59 12.92 -16.13
N ILE A 125 -8.64 13.62 -16.54
CA ILE A 125 -10.00 13.09 -16.49
C ILE A 125 -10.24 12.33 -17.78
N LEU A 126 -10.67 11.08 -17.64
CA LEU A 126 -10.98 10.23 -18.77
C LEU A 126 -12.50 10.03 -18.87
N ASP A 127 -12.97 9.80 -20.10
CA ASP A 127 -14.36 9.46 -20.34
C ASP A 127 -14.78 8.23 -19.53
N LYS A 128 -16.01 8.24 -19.07
CA LYS A 128 -16.54 7.24 -18.13
C LYS A 128 -16.72 5.86 -18.75
N GLU A 129 -16.94 5.79 -20.05
CA GLU A 129 -17.19 4.53 -20.78
C GLU A 129 -15.98 4.13 -21.63
N THR A 130 -15.46 5.06 -22.46
CA THR A 130 -14.36 4.77 -23.40
C THR A 130 -12.99 4.83 -22.76
N LYS A 131 -12.86 5.55 -21.64
CA LYS A 131 -11.58 5.89 -20.97
C LYS A 131 -10.64 6.74 -21.83
N GLU A 132 -11.15 7.37 -22.88
CA GLU A 132 -10.40 8.34 -23.64
C GLU A 132 -10.20 9.63 -22.85
N PHE A 133 -9.14 10.34 -23.16
CA PHE A 133 -8.83 11.62 -22.52
C PHE A 133 -9.94 12.65 -22.78
N VAL A 134 -10.36 13.36 -21.74
CA VAL A 134 -11.37 14.44 -21.82
C VAL A 134 -10.73 15.79 -21.52
N GLU A 135 -10.14 15.94 -20.35
CA GLU A 135 -9.57 17.22 -19.89
C GLU A 135 -8.49 17.01 -18.82
N PHE A 136 -7.65 18.04 -18.64
CA PHE A 136 -6.79 18.15 -17.48
C PHE A 136 -7.45 18.97 -16.39
N LYS A 137 -7.27 18.53 -15.13
CA LYS A 137 -7.48 19.34 -13.93
C LYS A 137 -6.18 19.42 -13.16
N TYR A 138 -5.97 20.55 -12.52
CA TYR A 138 -4.82 20.73 -11.64
C TYR A 138 -5.33 20.92 -10.22
N LEU A 139 -4.74 20.21 -9.28
CA LEU A 139 -4.92 20.45 -7.85
C LEU A 139 -3.69 21.18 -7.36
N HIS A 140 -3.88 22.41 -6.91
CA HIS A 140 -2.86 23.18 -6.21
C HIS A 140 -2.97 22.84 -4.72
N PHE A 141 -1.86 22.54 -4.10
CA PHE A 141 -1.83 22.10 -2.70
C PHE A 141 -2.26 23.19 -1.71
N GLU A 142 -2.22 24.47 -2.09
CA GLU A 142 -2.66 25.57 -1.24
C GLU A 142 -4.20 25.66 -1.04
N ASP A 143 -5.00 25.09 -1.95
CA ASP A 143 -6.44 25.41 -2.01
C ASP A 143 -7.34 24.59 -1.06
N ASP A 144 -7.01 23.38 -0.67
CA ASP A 144 -7.81 22.60 0.30
C ASP A 144 -7.11 21.31 0.77
N ILE A 145 -6.12 21.45 1.64
CA ILE A 145 -5.37 20.35 2.26
C ILE A 145 -6.30 19.22 2.75
N LYS A 146 -7.46 19.54 3.33
CA LYS A 146 -8.40 18.53 3.84
C LYS A 146 -9.11 17.73 2.74
N LYS A 147 -9.36 18.34 1.59
CA LYS A 147 -9.93 17.66 0.42
C LYS A 147 -8.89 16.80 -0.26
N ILE A 148 -7.69 17.31 -0.33
CA ILE A 148 -6.52 16.64 -0.88
C ILE A 148 -6.21 15.41 -0.05
N ILE A 149 -6.04 15.52 1.25
CA ILE A 149 -5.80 14.39 2.15
C ILE A 149 -6.90 13.32 2.00
N ARG A 150 -8.18 13.68 1.95
CA ARG A 150 -9.26 12.70 1.75
C ARG A 150 -9.22 12.02 0.38
N SER A 151 -8.90 12.74 -0.68
CA SER A 151 -8.82 12.19 -2.04
C SER A 151 -7.55 11.38 -2.23
N TYR A 152 -6.44 11.79 -1.61
CA TYR A 152 -5.12 11.20 -1.77
C TYR A 152 -4.86 10.05 -0.80
N PHE A 153 -5.37 10.09 0.40
CA PHE A 153 -5.24 8.96 1.35
C PHE A 153 -5.74 7.64 0.72
N MET A 154 -6.83 7.70 -0.04
CA MET A 154 -7.33 6.55 -0.80
C MET A 154 -6.41 6.17 -1.98
N ASN A 155 -5.60 7.08 -2.48
CA ASN A 155 -4.70 6.85 -3.61
C ASN A 155 -3.30 6.39 -3.17
N TYR A 156 -2.85 6.87 -2.00
CA TYR A 156 -1.53 6.56 -1.45
C TYR A 156 -1.46 5.25 -0.67
N TRP A 157 -2.58 4.62 -0.36
CA TRP A 157 -2.58 3.44 0.50
C TRP A 157 -1.73 2.29 -0.07
N ILE A 158 -1.64 2.14 -1.39
CA ILE A 158 -0.82 1.11 -2.04
C ILE A 158 0.68 1.42 -1.82
N ALA A 159 1.10 2.66 -2.07
CA ALA A 159 2.47 3.11 -1.83
C ALA A 159 2.81 3.06 -0.32
N SER A 160 1.87 3.45 0.54
CA SER A 160 2.01 3.36 1.99
C SER A 160 2.17 1.93 2.49
N LEU A 161 1.45 0.99 1.88
CA LEU A 161 1.60 -0.44 2.18
C LEU A 161 2.98 -0.93 1.73
N ALA A 162 3.46 -0.54 0.55
CA ALA A 162 4.80 -0.86 0.08
C ALA A 162 5.86 -0.31 1.03
N TYR A 163 5.72 0.94 1.47
CA TYR A 163 6.62 1.56 2.45
C TYR A 163 6.60 0.82 3.80
N LEU A 164 5.42 0.50 4.35
CA LEU A 164 5.32 -0.28 5.59
C LEU A 164 6.04 -1.62 5.49
N ARG A 165 5.93 -2.28 4.36
CA ARG A 165 6.60 -3.56 4.11
C ARG A 165 8.12 -3.43 4.02
N SER A 166 8.66 -2.24 3.73
CA SER A 166 10.10 -1.98 3.64
C SER A 166 10.77 -1.75 4.98
N LEU A 167 10.03 -1.51 6.05
CA LEU A 167 10.58 -1.17 7.35
C LEU A 167 11.00 -2.42 8.14
N ASP A 168 12.04 -2.26 8.97
CA ASP A 168 12.43 -3.26 9.95
C ASP A 168 11.66 -3.03 11.26
N TYR A 169 11.01 -4.08 11.74
CA TYR A 169 10.23 -4.06 12.99
C TYR A 169 10.85 -4.90 14.11
N SER A 170 12.08 -5.40 13.94
CA SER A 170 12.72 -6.29 14.92
C SER A 170 12.77 -5.70 16.32
N GLU A 171 13.08 -4.40 16.44
CA GLU A 171 13.20 -3.66 17.70
C GLU A 171 11.95 -2.83 18.05
N THR A 172 10.86 -2.90 17.22
CA THR A 172 9.69 -2.05 17.40
C THR A 172 8.88 -2.48 18.62
N ALA A 173 8.72 -1.55 19.56
CA ALA A 173 7.94 -1.77 20.77
C ALA A 173 6.43 -1.63 20.52
N SER A 174 5.63 -2.37 21.30
CA SER A 174 4.16 -2.23 21.24
C SER A 174 3.71 -0.80 21.50
N LYS A 175 2.77 -0.30 20.71
CA LYS A 175 2.21 1.05 20.68
C LYS A 175 3.16 2.13 20.16
N GLU A 176 4.29 1.75 19.63
CA GLU A 176 5.17 2.68 18.93
C GLU A 176 4.49 3.23 17.67
N LEU A 177 4.80 4.47 17.36
CA LEU A 177 4.27 5.16 16.18
C LEU A 177 5.23 4.95 15.02
N VAL A 178 4.67 4.45 13.92
CA VAL A 178 5.36 4.33 12.63
C VAL A 178 4.91 5.50 11.77
N GLU A 179 5.85 6.30 11.33
CA GLU A 179 5.58 7.41 10.43
C GLU A 179 5.58 6.93 8.99
N ILE A 180 4.49 7.18 8.28
CA ILE A 180 4.34 6.89 6.87
C ILE A 180 4.54 8.18 6.11
N PRO A 181 5.62 8.33 5.34
CA PRO A 181 5.85 9.54 4.58
C PRO A 181 4.82 9.67 3.46
N TYR A 182 4.43 10.90 3.20
CA TYR A 182 3.75 11.29 1.98
C TYR A 182 4.30 12.65 1.52
N PHE A 183 4.17 12.93 0.25
CA PHE A 183 4.71 14.14 -0.35
C PHE A 183 3.58 15.12 -0.65
N GLU A 184 3.78 16.36 -0.28
CA GLU A 184 2.87 17.47 -0.51
C GLU A 184 3.70 18.75 -0.69
N ASN A 185 3.49 19.52 -1.77
CA ASN A 185 4.22 20.76 -2.08
C ASN A 185 5.76 20.63 -2.09
N ASN A 186 6.31 19.54 -2.61
CA ASN A 186 7.73 19.21 -2.49
C ASN A 186 8.23 19.10 -1.04
N GLU A 187 7.34 19.07 -0.07
CA GLU A 187 7.65 18.82 1.32
C GLU A 187 7.24 17.41 1.71
N LYS A 188 8.04 16.80 2.57
CA LYS A 188 7.78 15.48 3.11
C LYS A 188 6.98 15.62 4.39
N PHE A 189 5.77 15.09 4.37
CA PHE A 189 4.90 14.96 5.54
C PHE A 189 4.83 13.49 5.98
N SER A 190 4.23 13.25 7.12
CA SER A 190 3.94 11.89 7.57
C SER A 190 2.57 11.81 8.22
N TYR A 191 1.89 10.68 8.02
CA TYR A 191 0.81 10.27 8.89
C TYR A 191 1.27 9.11 9.76
N GLN A 192 0.64 8.97 10.92
CA GLN A 192 1.10 8.03 11.91
C GLN A 192 0.23 6.77 11.92
N MET A 193 0.90 5.63 11.99
CA MET A 193 0.31 4.35 12.28
C MET A 193 0.85 3.84 13.60
N LYS A 194 -0.02 3.25 14.39
CA LYS A 194 0.36 2.62 15.63
C LYS A 194 0.70 1.15 15.38
N PHE A 195 1.92 0.73 15.70
CA PHE A 195 2.23 -0.68 15.83
C PHE A 195 1.60 -1.20 17.13
N LEU A 196 0.63 -2.09 17.03
CA LEU A 196 -0.12 -2.54 18.21
C LEU A 196 0.58 -3.67 18.94
N ARG A 197 0.98 -4.72 18.21
CA ARG A 197 1.56 -5.93 18.78
C ARG A 197 2.00 -6.91 17.70
N ARG A 198 2.73 -7.93 18.11
CA ARG A 198 2.86 -9.19 17.37
C ARG A 198 1.71 -10.10 17.75
N ASP A 199 1.23 -10.91 16.79
CA ASP A 199 0.10 -11.82 16.99
C ASP A 199 0.27 -13.07 16.12
N ILE A 200 -0.49 -14.10 16.40
CA ILE A 200 -0.63 -15.26 15.52
C ILE A 200 -2.03 -15.17 14.91
N ILE A 201 -2.11 -15.24 13.60
CA ILE A 201 -3.36 -15.18 12.88
C ILE A 201 -3.55 -16.42 12.00
N GLU A 202 -4.72 -17.03 12.11
CA GLU A 202 -5.17 -18.05 11.18
C GLU A 202 -5.88 -17.39 10.00
N THR A 203 -5.50 -17.76 8.78
CA THR A 203 -6.05 -17.25 7.52
C THR A 203 -6.40 -18.41 6.60
N LYS A 204 -7.03 -18.12 5.45
CA LYS A 204 -7.33 -19.16 4.45
C LYS A 204 -6.10 -19.80 3.81
N ILE A 205 -4.94 -19.16 3.91
CA ILE A 205 -3.67 -19.69 3.38
C ILE A 205 -2.76 -20.28 4.44
N GLY A 206 -3.21 -20.33 5.71
CA GLY A 206 -2.47 -20.91 6.83
C GLY A 206 -2.39 -19.99 8.05
N GLU A 207 -1.66 -20.48 9.05
CA GLU A 207 -1.34 -19.75 10.29
C GLU A 207 -0.01 -19.00 10.11
N TYR A 208 0.03 -17.73 10.54
CA TYR A 208 1.18 -16.85 10.40
C TYR A 208 1.45 -16.05 11.66
N ASN A 209 2.72 -15.93 12.03
CA ASN A 209 3.16 -14.83 12.89
C ASN A 209 2.92 -13.51 12.16
N SER A 210 2.41 -12.53 12.85
CA SER A 210 1.99 -11.27 12.22
C SER A 210 2.31 -10.04 13.05
N LEU A 211 2.53 -8.94 12.34
CA LEU A 211 2.61 -7.58 12.84
C LEU A 211 1.25 -6.93 12.71
N VAL A 212 0.73 -6.34 13.78
CA VAL A 212 -0.60 -5.70 13.80
C VAL A 212 -0.46 -4.19 13.92
N PHE A 213 -1.09 -3.47 12.98
CA PHE A 213 -1.05 -2.01 12.93
C PHE A 213 -2.46 -1.43 12.97
N ALA A 214 -2.57 -0.18 13.42
CA ALA A 214 -3.77 0.62 13.30
C ALA A 214 -3.42 2.05 12.86
N PRO A 215 -4.07 2.59 11.82
CA PRO A 215 -3.93 4.01 11.49
C PRO A 215 -4.54 4.86 12.60
N ILE A 216 -3.95 6.02 12.87
CA ILE A 216 -4.54 6.97 13.80
C ILE A 216 -5.66 7.72 13.08
N ILE A 217 -6.88 7.29 13.33
CA ILE A 217 -8.09 7.87 12.73
C ILE A 217 -8.86 8.63 13.81
N PRO A 218 -9.15 9.93 13.63
CA PRO A 218 -10.02 10.66 14.55
C PRO A 218 -11.40 10.01 14.64
N LYS A 219 -11.94 9.91 15.87
CA LYS A 219 -13.30 9.41 16.09
C LYS A 219 -14.31 10.17 15.24
N ASN A 220 -15.20 9.46 14.61
CA ASN A 220 -16.21 10.03 13.72
C ASN A 220 -17.49 9.19 13.71
N LYS A 221 -18.44 9.52 12.84
CA LYS A 221 -19.72 8.79 12.75
C LYS A 221 -19.58 7.32 12.33
N LEU A 222 -18.51 6.95 11.64
CA LEU A 222 -18.26 5.57 11.19
C LEU A 222 -17.49 4.78 12.24
N PHE A 223 -16.48 5.41 12.87
CA PHE A 223 -15.53 4.77 13.79
C PHE A 223 -15.61 5.42 15.18
N LYS A 224 -16.00 4.65 16.17
CA LYS A 224 -16.09 5.09 17.57
C LYS A 224 -14.81 4.82 18.36
N GLU A 225 -14.08 3.77 17.98
CA GLU A 225 -12.85 3.34 18.61
C GLU A 225 -11.65 3.91 17.87
N GLU A 226 -10.57 4.19 18.58
CA GLU A 226 -9.32 4.69 17.97
C GLU A 226 -8.69 3.64 17.05
N ASP A 227 -8.73 2.36 17.45
CA ASP A 227 -8.17 1.24 16.72
C ASP A 227 -9.28 0.47 15.97
N ALA A 228 -10.28 1.19 15.43
CA ALA A 228 -11.40 0.59 14.71
C ALA A 228 -10.95 -0.06 13.38
N VAL A 229 -9.88 0.44 12.79
CA VAL A 229 -9.25 -0.15 11.60
C VAL A 229 -7.94 -0.79 12.01
N LYS A 230 -7.76 -2.05 11.65
CA LYS A 230 -6.53 -2.82 11.89
C LYS A 230 -6.12 -3.54 10.63
N PHE A 231 -4.83 -3.73 10.47
CA PHE A 231 -4.31 -4.60 9.44
C PHE A 231 -3.13 -5.44 9.95
N TRP A 232 -2.95 -6.58 9.32
CA TRP A 232 -1.96 -7.59 9.67
C TRP A 232 -1.05 -7.83 8.49
N LEU A 233 0.26 -7.79 8.75
CA LEU A 233 1.30 -8.23 7.83
C LEU A 233 1.98 -9.47 8.41
N THR A 234 2.55 -10.36 7.60
CA THR A 234 3.42 -11.41 8.13
C THR A 234 4.63 -10.81 8.86
N ASP A 235 5.03 -11.44 9.96
CA ASP A 235 6.25 -11.08 10.72
C ASP A 235 7.46 -11.81 10.13
N ASP A 236 7.78 -11.51 8.89
CA ASP A 236 8.90 -12.02 8.11
C ASP A 236 9.42 -10.95 7.13
N ASP A 237 10.43 -11.26 6.34
CA ASP A 237 11.03 -10.32 5.40
C ASP A 237 10.06 -9.87 4.28
N LYS A 238 9.08 -10.71 3.94
CA LYS A 238 8.11 -10.39 2.87
C LYS A 238 7.00 -9.45 3.32
N LYS A 239 6.64 -9.48 4.60
CA LYS A 239 5.55 -8.68 5.19
C LYS A 239 4.27 -8.72 4.34
N ILE A 240 3.83 -9.94 3.99
CA ILE A 240 2.65 -10.17 3.15
C ILE A 240 1.41 -9.61 3.86
N PRO A 241 0.55 -8.82 3.18
CA PRO A 241 -0.70 -8.36 3.76
C PRO A 241 -1.67 -9.54 3.95
N LEU A 242 -1.99 -9.84 5.21
CA LEU A 242 -2.82 -10.97 5.58
C LEU A 242 -4.29 -10.58 5.75
N LYS A 243 -4.54 -9.46 6.45
CA LYS A 243 -5.89 -9.04 6.80
C LYS A 243 -5.96 -7.54 7.00
N LEU A 244 -7.10 -6.94 6.60
CA LEU A 244 -7.58 -5.65 7.06
C LEU A 244 -8.97 -5.85 7.66
N GLU A 245 -9.20 -5.29 8.84
CA GLU A 245 -10.49 -5.28 9.51
C GLU A 245 -10.88 -3.85 9.87
N ALA A 246 -12.06 -3.42 9.47
CA ALA A 246 -12.64 -2.14 9.83
C ALA A 246 -13.95 -2.36 10.61
N LYS A 247 -13.92 -2.08 11.92
CA LYS A 247 -15.10 -2.15 12.80
C LYS A 247 -15.87 -0.85 12.73
N MET A 248 -17.02 -0.89 12.10
CA MET A 248 -17.94 0.23 11.99
C MET A 248 -19.12 0.08 12.94
N ASN A 249 -19.87 1.16 13.17
CA ASN A 249 -21.04 1.15 14.06
C ASN A 249 -22.17 0.18 13.64
N PHE A 250 -22.17 -0.23 12.37
CA PHE A 250 -23.22 -1.06 11.77
C PHE A 250 -22.70 -2.41 11.23
N GLY A 251 -21.47 -2.80 11.57
CA GLY A 251 -20.87 -4.08 11.17
C GLY A 251 -19.38 -3.99 10.95
N SER A 252 -18.76 -5.13 10.69
CA SER A 252 -17.34 -5.23 10.37
C SER A 252 -17.15 -5.51 8.89
N PHE A 253 -16.23 -4.75 8.30
CA PHE A 253 -15.71 -5.00 6.96
C PHE A 253 -14.34 -5.68 7.09
N VAL A 254 -14.15 -6.78 6.39
CA VAL A 254 -12.92 -7.58 6.47
C VAL A 254 -12.42 -7.86 5.06
N ILE A 255 -11.16 -7.59 4.82
CA ILE A 255 -10.40 -8.04 3.66
C ILE A 255 -9.37 -9.04 4.18
N GLU A 256 -9.42 -10.30 3.71
CA GLU A 256 -8.54 -11.36 4.19
C GLU A 256 -7.89 -12.07 3.01
N VAL A 257 -6.60 -12.36 3.14
CA VAL A 257 -5.85 -13.11 2.14
C VAL A 257 -6.50 -14.45 1.87
N SER A 258 -6.69 -14.77 0.59
CA SER A 258 -7.26 -16.03 0.13
C SER A 258 -6.29 -16.84 -0.73
N ASN A 259 -5.29 -16.19 -1.31
CA ASN A 259 -4.20 -16.83 -2.05
C ASN A 259 -2.99 -15.91 -2.10
N TYR A 260 -1.80 -16.51 -2.12
CA TYR A 260 -0.53 -15.83 -2.32
C TYR A 260 0.31 -16.61 -3.33
N SER A 261 0.85 -15.92 -4.31
CA SER A 261 1.75 -16.49 -5.30
C SER A 261 2.81 -15.45 -5.71
N ASN A 262 3.94 -15.95 -6.17
CA ASN A 262 4.95 -15.15 -6.84
C ASN A 262 5.24 -15.81 -8.21
N VAL A 263 5.01 -15.07 -9.27
CA VAL A 263 5.26 -15.51 -10.65
C VAL A 263 6.63 -14.96 -11.05
N ASN A 264 7.69 -15.64 -10.60
CA ASN A 264 9.06 -15.45 -11.09
C ASN A 264 9.41 -16.56 -12.08
#